data_caf0509d5aefb1f55e7229ce2d1c2a13
#
_entry.id   caf0509d5aefb1f55e7229ce2d1c2a13
#
_cell.length_a   1.000
_cell.length_b   1.000
_cell.length_c   1.000
_cell.angle_alpha   90.00
_cell.angle_beta   90.00
_cell.angle_gamma   90.00
#
_symmetry.space_group_name_H-M   'P 1'
#
loop_
_entity.id
_entity.type
_entity.pdbx_description
1 polymer ?
#
loop_
_entity_poly.entity_id
_entity_poly.type
_entity_poly.pdbx_seq_one_letter_code
_entity_poly.pdbx_strand_id
1 'polypeptide(L)'
;MNGDPLSEHVRALIEERAGGDRSIAFGLHAIVYEADANGDAVFNDVAIRFRDDWLAAIRSNGGDADRESGRLSLDEVRAFLQRSVLPRLAGQGLIQYPVPGEQDVGGKVRVARVLWSEIAPQRLNVVESLRLTGEHATAIAHQPAASRRSGEHRAEPSGSVLEARGLVKVYRKRRVVNDVQVRLQQGEIVGLLGPNGAGKTTTFYMIVGIIQPQHGSIHLDADDITRMPMYKRARRGIGYLSQEPSIFRKLSVEDNILAILETLPITKEERRARLEALLDELSIKHLRHSKAYALSGGERRRLEITRALVTQPKFMMLDEPFAGVDPIAVHDIQTIVAGLRHRGIGVLISDHNVEQTLDIVDRAYIMFDGQVKVSGTVRELVFDDEVSRIYLGPTLTARLRTRFSAEEHAP
;
A
#
# COMPACT_ATOMS: atom_id res chain seq x y z
N MET A 1 25.53 0.84 0.92
CA MET A 1 24.69 0.97 2.13
C MET A 1 23.94 2.31 2.19
N ASN A 2 23.66 2.93 1.04
CA ASN A 2 22.90 4.17 0.95
C ASN A 2 21.51 3.85 0.41
N GLY A 3 20.53 3.71 1.28
CA GLY A 3 19.13 3.44 0.92
C GLY A 3 18.33 2.67 1.96
N ASP A 4 18.93 2.34 3.08
CA ASP A 4 18.26 1.68 4.19
C ASP A 4 17.41 2.70 4.97
N PRO A 5 16.08 2.51 5.11
CA PRO A 5 15.20 3.43 5.83
C PRO A 5 15.41 3.42 7.35
N LEU A 6 16.25 2.52 7.89
CA LEU A 6 16.58 2.55 9.31
C LEU A 6 17.57 3.68 9.60
N SER A 7 17.30 4.48 10.63
CA SER A 7 18.16 5.57 11.06
C SER A 7 19.55 5.06 11.46
N GLU A 8 20.59 5.91 11.35
CA GLU A 8 21.94 5.56 11.80
C GLU A 8 21.97 5.09 13.26
N HIS A 9 21.13 5.67 14.10
CA HIS A 9 21.02 5.27 15.50
C HIS A 9 20.47 3.85 15.67
N VAL A 10 19.45 3.46 14.89
CA VAL A 10 18.91 2.08 14.92
C VAL A 10 19.96 1.09 14.42
N ARG A 11 20.74 1.44 13.41
CA ARG A 11 21.84 0.60 12.91
C ARG A 11 22.93 0.43 13.97
N ALA A 12 23.35 1.52 14.60
CA ALA A 12 24.35 1.47 15.69
C ALA A 12 23.87 0.57 16.85
N LEU A 13 22.60 0.67 17.22
CA LEU A 13 21.99 -0.18 18.25
C LEU A 13 21.99 -1.66 17.85
N ILE A 14 21.66 -1.96 16.58
CA ILE A 14 21.71 -3.33 16.05
C ILE A 14 23.14 -3.89 16.09
N GLU A 15 24.15 -3.13 15.68
CA GLU A 15 25.55 -3.53 15.69
C GLU A 15 26.06 -3.75 17.12
N GLU A 16 25.70 -2.86 18.05
CA GLU A 16 26.02 -3.01 19.49
C GLU A 16 25.44 -4.30 20.05
N ARG A 17 24.14 -4.55 19.80
CA ARG A 17 23.44 -5.75 20.33
C ARG A 17 23.92 -7.05 19.66
N ALA A 18 24.40 -6.98 18.44
CA ALA A 18 24.96 -8.14 17.73
C ALA A 18 26.36 -8.56 18.23
N GLY A 19 27.03 -7.74 19.05
CA GLY A 19 28.32 -8.08 19.64
C GLY A 19 29.43 -8.36 18.63
N GLY A 20 29.37 -7.76 17.43
CA GLY A 20 30.36 -7.93 16.35
C GLY A 20 30.13 -9.16 15.45
N ASP A 21 29.13 -9.99 15.71
CA ASP A 21 28.76 -11.09 14.82
C ASP A 21 27.90 -10.58 13.64
N ARG A 22 28.48 -10.60 12.45
CA ARG A 22 27.79 -10.11 11.23
C ARG A 22 26.50 -10.86 10.90
N SER A 23 26.45 -12.17 11.13
CA SER A 23 25.24 -12.94 10.83
C SER A 23 24.12 -12.60 11.79
N ILE A 24 24.43 -12.32 13.04
CA ILE A 24 23.50 -11.84 14.07
C ILE A 24 23.03 -10.42 13.73
N ALA A 25 23.96 -9.52 13.32
CA ALA A 25 23.61 -8.16 12.92
C ALA A 25 22.66 -8.14 11.70
N PHE A 26 22.94 -8.90 10.66
CA PHE A 26 22.06 -9.00 9.49
C PHE A 26 20.71 -9.64 9.83
N GLY A 27 20.69 -10.68 10.71
CA GLY A 27 19.45 -11.29 11.15
C GLY A 27 18.57 -10.33 11.94
N LEU A 28 19.14 -9.62 12.90
CA LEU A 28 18.42 -8.62 13.69
C LEU A 28 17.96 -7.44 12.83
N HIS A 29 18.80 -6.98 11.90
CA HIS A 29 18.44 -5.94 10.92
C HIS A 29 17.24 -6.35 10.09
N ALA A 30 17.25 -7.55 9.50
CA ALA A 30 16.15 -8.05 8.70
C ALA A 30 14.83 -8.16 9.51
N ILE A 31 14.89 -8.63 10.76
CA ILE A 31 13.73 -8.74 11.65
C ILE A 31 13.18 -7.34 11.98
N VAL A 32 14.03 -6.41 12.37
CA VAL A 32 13.63 -5.04 12.72
C VAL A 32 13.06 -4.30 11.50
N TYR A 33 13.63 -4.54 10.33
CA TYR A 33 13.17 -3.92 9.09
C TYR A 33 11.77 -4.40 8.69
N GLU A 34 11.51 -5.70 8.77
CA GLU A 34 10.25 -6.33 8.38
C GLU A 34 9.18 -6.32 9.49
N ALA A 35 9.55 -5.88 10.72
CA ALA A 35 8.62 -5.85 11.84
C ALA A 35 7.48 -4.84 11.64
N ASP A 36 6.27 -5.21 11.98
CA ASP A 36 5.08 -4.37 12.02
C ASP A 36 5.08 -3.38 13.20
N ALA A 37 3.97 -2.66 13.41
CA ALA A 37 3.83 -1.71 14.53
C ALA A 37 3.94 -2.36 15.92
N ASN A 38 3.71 -3.66 16.03
CA ASN A 38 3.79 -4.44 17.27
C ASN A 38 5.16 -5.11 17.48
N GLY A 39 6.06 -4.98 16.51
CA GLY A 39 7.37 -5.62 16.52
C GLY A 39 7.36 -7.05 15.97
N ASP A 40 6.29 -7.49 15.30
CA ASP A 40 6.16 -8.80 14.70
C ASP A 40 6.61 -8.80 13.23
N ALA A 41 7.47 -9.74 12.85
CA ALA A 41 7.92 -9.93 11.47
C ALA A 41 7.57 -11.35 11.00
N VAL A 42 7.14 -11.46 9.73
CA VAL A 42 6.90 -12.77 9.10
C VAL A 42 8.23 -13.42 8.75
N PHE A 43 8.46 -14.67 9.19
CA PHE A 43 9.74 -15.36 9.02
C PHE A 43 10.21 -15.45 7.56
N ASN A 44 9.27 -15.61 6.63
CA ASN A 44 9.60 -15.68 5.20
C ASN A 44 10.18 -14.35 4.68
N ASP A 45 9.60 -13.22 5.08
CA ASP A 45 10.05 -11.88 4.68
C ASP A 45 11.42 -11.58 5.29
N VAL A 46 11.61 -11.96 6.56
CA VAL A 46 12.92 -11.90 7.24
C VAL A 46 13.98 -12.70 6.47
N ALA A 47 13.64 -13.90 5.97
CA ALA A 47 14.59 -14.73 5.21
C ALA A 47 14.96 -14.11 3.86
N ILE A 48 13.99 -13.52 3.16
CA ILE A 48 14.22 -12.81 1.90
C ILE A 48 15.11 -11.60 2.16
N ARG A 49 14.78 -10.78 3.15
CA ARG A 49 15.55 -9.58 3.52
C ARG A 49 16.97 -9.90 3.93
N PHE A 50 17.15 -10.90 4.79
CA PHE A 50 18.47 -11.37 5.20
C PHE A 50 19.34 -11.76 4.01
N ARG A 51 18.79 -12.52 3.06
CA ARG A 51 19.50 -12.92 1.84
C ARG A 51 19.94 -11.73 1.01
N ASP A 52 19.04 -10.77 0.81
CA ASP A 52 19.30 -9.60 -0.01
C ASP A 52 20.37 -8.68 0.62
N ASP A 53 20.30 -8.45 1.91
CA ASP A 53 21.30 -7.68 2.66
C ASP A 53 22.67 -8.38 2.65
N TRP A 54 22.70 -9.71 2.79
CA TRP A 54 23.92 -10.50 2.72
C TRP A 54 24.56 -10.44 1.35
N LEU A 55 23.80 -10.59 0.27
CA LEU A 55 24.29 -10.47 -1.10
C LEU A 55 24.77 -9.04 -1.43
N ALA A 56 24.07 -8.01 -0.91
CA ALA A 56 24.49 -6.64 -1.06
C ALA A 56 25.85 -6.38 -0.36
N ALA A 57 26.05 -6.98 0.82
CA ALA A 57 27.33 -6.90 1.54
C ALA A 57 28.49 -7.60 0.78
N ILE A 58 28.22 -8.72 0.12
CA ILE A 58 29.19 -9.41 -0.73
C ILE A 58 29.59 -8.52 -1.92
N ARG A 59 28.61 -7.90 -2.60
CA ARG A 59 28.88 -6.98 -3.72
C ARG A 59 29.70 -5.78 -3.28
N SER A 60 29.40 -5.17 -2.14
CA SER A 60 30.12 -4.00 -1.63
C SER A 60 31.56 -4.31 -1.28
N ASN A 61 31.88 -5.57 -0.96
CA ASN A 61 33.23 -6.04 -0.64
C ASN A 61 33.98 -6.63 -1.86
N GLY A 62 33.47 -6.42 -3.07
CA GLY A 62 34.11 -6.89 -4.32
C GLY A 62 33.97 -8.39 -4.60
N GLY A 63 33.05 -9.08 -3.90
CA GLY A 63 32.73 -10.48 -4.10
C GLY A 63 31.77 -10.72 -5.28
N ASP A 64 31.80 -11.93 -5.84
CA ASP A 64 30.91 -12.36 -6.92
C ASP A 64 29.55 -12.79 -6.35
N ALA A 65 28.65 -11.81 -6.16
CA ALA A 65 27.32 -12.03 -5.62
C ALA A 65 26.43 -12.89 -6.53
N ASP A 66 26.68 -12.91 -7.83
CA ASP A 66 25.88 -13.72 -8.77
C ASP A 66 26.22 -15.21 -8.64
N ARG A 67 27.49 -15.53 -8.37
CA ARG A 67 27.93 -16.88 -8.04
C ARG A 67 27.40 -17.35 -6.68
N GLU A 68 27.38 -16.49 -5.70
CA GLU A 68 26.83 -16.76 -4.36
C GLU A 68 25.30 -16.82 -4.36
N SER A 69 24.61 -16.01 -5.17
CA SER A 69 23.14 -16.07 -5.33
C SER A 69 22.67 -17.43 -5.84
N GLY A 70 23.47 -18.07 -6.75
CA GLY A 70 23.19 -19.43 -7.21
C GLY A 70 23.40 -20.53 -6.14
N ARG A 71 24.13 -20.22 -5.06
CA ARG A 71 24.42 -21.13 -3.94
C ARG A 71 23.57 -20.87 -2.70
N LEU A 72 22.95 -19.72 -2.59
CA LEU A 72 22.08 -19.32 -1.47
C LEU A 72 20.63 -19.40 -1.90
N SER A 73 20.09 -20.61 -1.99
CA SER A 73 18.64 -20.79 -2.18
C SER A 73 17.89 -20.25 -0.95
N LEU A 74 16.65 -19.82 -1.12
CA LEU A 74 15.85 -19.30 -0.02
C LEU A 74 15.65 -20.35 1.09
N ASP A 75 15.59 -21.63 0.72
CA ASP A 75 15.45 -22.72 1.68
C ASP A 75 16.72 -22.93 2.53
N GLU A 76 17.91 -22.75 1.94
CA GLU A 76 19.18 -22.78 2.68
C GLU A 76 19.29 -21.60 3.63
N VAL A 77 18.86 -20.40 3.21
CA VAL A 77 18.80 -19.22 4.07
C VAL A 77 17.83 -19.41 5.24
N ARG A 78 16.63 -19.95 4.98
CA ARG A 78 15.67 -20.30 6.04
C ARG A 78 16.24 -21.28 7.04
N ALA A 79 16.87 -22.36 6.54
CA ALA A 79 17.50 -23.36 7.40
C ALA A 79 18.66 -22.76 8.23
N PHE A 80 19.45 -21.88 7.67
CA PHE A 80 20.53 -21.17 8.36
C PHE A 80 19.98 -20.24 9.45
N LEU A 81 18.96 -19.42 9.14
CA LEU A 81 18.31 -18.54 10.11
C LEU A 81 17.76 -19.35 11.27
N GLN A 82 16.99 -20.42 11.02
CA GLN A 82 16.37 -21.24 12.05
C GLN A 82 17.38 -21.99 12.93
N ARG A 83 18.49 -22.46 12.36
CA ARG A 83 19.47 -23.27 13.10
C ARG A 83 20.54 -22.43 13.80
N SER A 84 20.89 -21.28 13.26
CA SER A 84 22.08 -20.55 13.68
C SER A 84 21.81 -19.14 14.20
N VAL A 85 20.91 -18.38 13.57
CA VAL A 85 20.71 -16.96 13.87
C VAL A 85 19.61 -16.73 14.90
N LEU A 86 18.41 -17.24 14.64
CA LEU A 86 17.25 -17.00 15.52
C LEU A 86 17.43 -17.57 16.94
N PRO A 87 17.99 -18.77 17.15
CA PRO A 87 18.24 -19.27 18.51
C PRO A 87 19.21 -18.40 19.28
N ARG A 88 20.22 -17.82 18.62
CA ARG A 88 21.18 -16.92 19.28
C ARG A 88 20.54 -15.59 19.65
N LEU A 89 19.77 -14.98 18.74
CA LEU A 89 19.02 -13.76 19.02
C LEU A 89 18.00 -13.97 20.16
N ALA A 90 17.31 -15.10 20.18
CA ALA A 90 16.39 -15.45 21.25
C ALA A 90 17.12 -15.71 22.60
N GLY A 91 18.27 -16.38 22.55
CA GLY A 91 19.13 -16.60 23.73
C GLY A 91 19.70 -15.30 24.31
N GLN A 92 19.89 -14.30 23.51
CA GLN A 92 20.28 -12.94 23.93
C GLN A 92 19.10 -12.06 24.39
N GLY A 93 17.87 -12.58 24.31
CA GLY A 93 16.66 -11.86 24.70
C GLY A 93 16.29 -10.71 23.72
N LEU A 94 16.83 -10.74 22.50
CA LEU A 94 16.58 -9.70 21.49
C LEU A 94 15.30 -9.94 20.69
N ILE A 95 14.89 -11.21 20.59
CA ILE A 95 13.65 -11.63 19.92
C ILE A 95 12.94 -12.73 20.72
N GLN A 96 11.67 -12.95 20.41
CA GLN A 96 10.90 -14.14 20.78
C GLN A 96 10.77 -15.05 19.54
N TYR A 97 11.31 -16.27 19.63
CA TYR A 97 11.20 -17.28 18.59
C TYR A 97 11.39 -18.69 19.20
N PRO A 98 10.51 -19.66 18.93
CA PRO A 98 9.18 -19.47 18.31
C PRO A 98 8.25 -18.61 19.16
N VAL A 99 7.30 -17.92 18.50
CA VAL A 99 6.30 -17.13 19.22
C VAL A 99 5.31 -18.08 19.89
N PRO A 100 5.02 -17.95 21.20
CA PRO A 100 4.08 -18.82 21.89
C PRO A 100 2.69 -18.82 21.22
N GLY A 101 2.16 -20.01 20.92
CA GLY A 101 0.84 -20.19 20.30
C GLY A 101 0.85 -20.43 18.79
N GLU A 102 1.96 -20.25 18.10
CA GLU A 102 2.08 -20.55 16.66
C GLU A 102 2.82 -21.89 16.46
N GLN A 103 2.17 -22.85 15.80
CA GLN A 103 2.70 -24.21 15.58
C GLN A 103 3.35 -24.41 14.20
N ASP A 104 3.51 -23.35 13.37
CA ASP A 104 3.84 -23.57 11.97
C ASP A 104 5.24 -23.09 11.56
N VAL A 105 5.86 -23.82 10.64
CA VAL A 105 7.23 -23.64 10.10
C VAL A 105 7.41 -22.33 9.33
N GLY A 106 6.33 -21.58 9.11
CA GLY A 106 6.28 -20.24 8.52
C GLY A 106 6.00 -19.11 9.51
N GLY A 107 6.16 -19.37 10.84
CA GLY A 107 5.74 -18.54 11.95
C GLY A 107 6.33 -17.14 11.98
N LYS A 108 5.83 -16.33 12.92
CA LYS A 108 6.32 -14.97 13.15
C LYS A 108 7.56 -14.96 14.05
N VAL A 109 8.37 -13.94 13.88
CA VAL A 109 9.47 -13.58 14.78
C VAL A 109 9.11 -12.25 15.42
N ARG A 110 9.18 -12.15 16.74
CA ARG A 110 8.84 -10.92 17.47
C ARG A 110 10.08 -10.27 18.04
N VAL A 111 10.26 -8.97 17.82
CA VAL A 111 11.30 -8.18 18.50
C VAL A 111 10.97 -8.09 19.99
N ALA A 112 11.97 -8.26 20.85
CA ALA A 112 11.76 -8.19 22.29
C ALA A 112 11.21 -6.81 22.68
N ARG A 113 10.24 -6.78 23.59
CA ARG A 113 9.47 -5.57 23.94
C ARG A 113 10.36 -4.41 24.37
N VAL A 114 11.44 -4.68 25.09
CA VAL A 114 12.41 -3.66 25.53
C VAL A 114 13.12 -3.06 24.33
N LEU A 115 13.65 -3.88 23.42
CA LEU A 115 14.34 -3.43 22.22
C LEU A 115 13.38 -2.70 21.28
N TRP A 116 12.15 -3.18 21.12
CA TRP A 116 11.14 -2.54 20.27
C TRP A 116 10.73 -1.15 20.78
N SER A 117 10.64 -0.96 22.10
CA SER A 117 10.35 0.35 22.69
C SER A 117 11.46 1.40 22.43
N GLU A 118 12.70 0.96 22.22
CA GLU A 118 13.82 1.84 21.86
C GLU A 118 13.84 2.17 20.36
N ILE A 119 13.43 1.23 19.51
CA ILE A 119 13.51 1.34 18.04
C ILE A 119 12.27 1.98 17.42
N ALA A 120 11.07 1.59 17.86
CA ALA A 120 9.80 1.99 17.24
C ALA A 120 9.59 3.52 17.14
N PRO A 121 9.88 4.34 18.17
CA PRO A 121 9.72 5.79 18.08
C PRO A 121 10.62 6.43 17.01
N GLN A 122 11.80 5.87 16.78
CA GLN A 122 12.78 6.41 15.83
C GLN A 122 12.49 5.95 14.39
N ARG A 123 11.87 4.79 14.23
CA ARG A 123 11.37 4.33 12.94
C ARG A 123 10.23 5.23 12.43
N LEU A 124 9.36 5.70 13.33
CA LEU A 124 8.31 6.68 13.01
C LEU A 124 8.88 8.06 12.64
N ASN A 125 9.96 8.50 13.29
CA ASN A 125 10.62 9.78 13.00
C ASN A 125 11.31 9.80 11.64
N VAL A 126 11.82 8.68 11.13
CA VAL A 126 12.39 8.61 9.77
C VAL A 126 11.31 8.79 8.71
N VAL A 127 10.11 8.23 8.92
CA VAL A 127 8.95 8.46 8.04
C VAL A 127 8.51 9.93 8.08
N GLU A 128 8.65 10.59 9.22
CA GLU A 128 8.35 12.03 9.40
C GLU A 128 9.44 12.93 8.83
N SER A 129 10.72 12.56 8.90
CA SER A 129 11.84 13.28 8.31
C SER A 129 11.82 13.28 6.77
N LEU A 130 11.31 12.21 6.15
CA LEU A 130 11.08 12.16 4.71
C LEU A 130 9.90 13.07 4.26
N ARG A 131 9.03 13.50 5.20
CA ARG A 131 8.00 14.53 4.96
C ARG A 131 8.57 15.96 4.98
N LEU A 132 9.72 16.19 5.60
CA LEU A 132 10.27 17.54 5.87
C LEU A 132 11.36 18.00 4.89
N THR A 133 11.76 17.20 3.91
CA THR A 133 12.70 17.61 2.85
C THR A 133 12.04 18.19 1.60
N GLY A 134 10.75 18.53 1.66
CA GLY A 134 10.07 19.39 0.69
C GLY A 134 10.08 20.82 1.21
N GLU A 135 11.07 21.61 0.82
CA GLU A 135 11.17 23.03 1.17
C GLU A 135 9.94 23.80 0.70
N HIS A 136 9.16 24.25 1.68
CA HIS A 136 8.54 25.58 1.80
C HIS A 136 7.77 25.62 3.13
N ALA A 137 8.52 25.87 4.22
CA ALA A 137 7.94 26.30 5.48
C ALA A 137 8.46 27.70 5.78
N THR A 138 7.69 28.72 5.41
CA THR A 138 7.81 30.05 6.00
C THR A 138 6.78 30.19 7.11
N ALA A 139 7.33 30.24 8.30
CA ALA A 139 6.89 30.95 9.51
C ALA A 139 5.39 31.13 9.79
N ILE A 140 4.91 30.54 10.89
CA ILE A 140 4.11 31.27 11.87
C ILE A 140 4.52 30.82 13.28
N ALA A 141 5.06 31.78 14.04
CA ALA A 141 5.41 31.65 15.44
C ALA A 141 4.19 31.91 16.33
N HIS A 142 4.15 31.15 17.42
CA HIS A 142 3.54 31.40 18.74
C HIS A 142 2.46 32.46 18.93
N GLN A 143 1.31 32.04 19.47
CA GLN A 143 0.67 32.71 20.62
C GLN A 143 -0.20 31.73 21.45
N PRO A 144 -0.42 32.02 22.75
CA PRO A 144 -0.78 31.03 23.76
C PRO A 144 -2.28 30.85 24.04
N ALA A 145 -2.56 29.79 24.76
CA ALA A 145 -3.86 29.32 25.20
C ALA A 145 -4.72 30.35 25.96
N ALA A 146 -6.01 30.39 25.63
CA ALA A 146 -7.07 30.84 26.57
C ALA A 146 -8.38 30.08 26.32
N SER A 147 -8.73 29.35 27.32
CA SER A 147 -9.99 28.81 27.86
C SER A 147 -11.31 28.82 27.07
N ARG A 148 -11.86 27.61 27.00
CA ARG A 148 -13.27 27.19 27.26
C ARG A 148 -14.43 27.86 26.53
N ARG A 149 -15.14 27.08 25.70
CA ARG A 149 -16.53 26.66 25.96
C ARG A 149 -16.96 25.56 24.96
N SER A 150 -17.73 24.64 25.53
CA SER A 150 -18.40 23.51 24.93
C SER A 150 -19.20 23.84 23.66
N GLY A 151 -18.97 23.05 22.60
CA GLY A 151 -19.78 22.96 21.40
C GLY A 151 -19.19 21.83 20.57
N GLU A 152 -19.89 20.72 20.51
CA GLU A 152 -19.55 19.60 19.62
C GLU A 152 -19.51 20.05 18.16
N HIS A 153 -18.35 20.51 17.69
CA HIS A 153 -18.03 20.57 16.28
C HIS A 153 -17.10 19.42 15.97
N ARG A 154 -17.64 18.40 15.32
CA ARG A 154 -16.87 17.42 14.56
C ARG A 154 -15.90 18.21 13.70
N ALA A 155 -14.60 18.14 14.02
CA ALA A 155 -13.54 18.75 13.21
C ALA A 155 -13.74 18.28 11.77
N GLU A 156 -13.94 19.21 10.84
CA GLU A 156 -13.93 18.89 9.42
C GLU A 156 -12.53 18.35 9.07
N PRO A 157 -12.42 17.19 8.44
CA PRO A 157 -11.14 16.62 8.12
C PRO A 157 -10.44 17.50 7.08
N SER A 158 -9.24 17.93 7.41
CA SER A 158 -8.37 18.74 6.54
C SER A 158 -7.86 17.89 5.36
N GLY A 159 -8.57 17.86 4.25
CA GLY A 159 -8.16 17.14 3.04
C GLY A 159 -9.20 17.29 1.93
N SER A 160 -8.76 17.16 0.67
CA SER A 160 -9.66 17.17 -0.48
C SER A 160 -10.64 15.99 -0.43
N VAL A 161 -11.83 16.19 -0.97
CA VAL A 161 -12.91 15.17 -1.06
C VAL A 161 -13.33 14.99 -2.51
N LEU A 162 -13.42 13.74 -2.93
CA LEU A 162 -14.02 13.33 -4.22
C LEU A 162 -15.37 12.68 -3.92
N GLU A 163 -16.44 13.22 -4.49
CA GLU A 163 -17.79 12.77 -4.20
C GLU A 163 -18.60 12.57 -5.48
N ALA A 164 -19.24 11.41 -5.58
CA ALA A 164 -20.24 11.09 -6.58
C ALA A 164 -21.61 11.05 -5.90
N ARG A 165 -22.59 11.77 -6.46
CA ARG A 165 -23.94 11.92 -5.88
C ARG A 165 -24.98 11.48 -6.88
N GLY A 166 -25.79 10.51 -6.51
CA GLY A 166 -26.99 10.11 -7.26
C GLY A 166 -26.69 9.64 -8.70
N LEU A 167 -25.56 8.94 -8.92
CA LEU A 167 -25.15 8.54 -10.26
C LEU A 167 -26.12 7.55 -10.87
N VAL A 168 -26.56 7.82 -12.11
CA VAL A 168 -27.41 6.92 -12.91
C VAL A 168 -26.79 6.71 -14.28
N LYS A 169 -26.73 5.44 -14.70
CA LYS A 169 -26.31 5.02 -16.03
C LYS A 169 -27.22 3.94 -16.60
N VAL A 170 -27.72 4.17 -17.80
CA VAL A 170 -28.61 3.25 -18.51
C VAL A 170 -27.96 2.83 -19.82
N TYR A 171 -27.91 1.53 -20.10
CA TYR A 171 -27.55 0.96 -21.38
C TYR A 171 -28.68 0.09 -21.92
N ARG A 172 -29.14 0.34 -23.15
CA ARG A 172 -30.18 -0.46 -23.80
C ARG A 172 -31.40 -0.73 -22.89
N LYS A 173 -31.93 0.31 -22.23
CA LYS A 173 -33.06 0.27 -21.28
C LYS A 173 -32.76 -0.41 -19.92
N ARG A 174 -31.57 -0.96 -19.69
CA ARG A 174 -31.16 -1.51 -18.38
C ARG A 174 -30.42 -0.46 -17.59
N ARG A 175 -30.87 -0.14 -16.39
CA ARG A 175 -30.12 0.67 -15.42
C ARG A 175 -28.97 -0.16 -14.87
N VAL A 176 -27.75 0.16 -15.27
CA VAL A 176 -26.53 -0.52 -14.81
C VAL A 176 -26.00 0.14 -13.54
N VAL A 177 -26.24 1.45 -13.39
CA VAL A 177 -26.00 2.21 -12.15
C VAL A 177 -27.26 3.00 -11.86
N ASN A 178 -27.75 2.94 -10.63
CA ASN A 178 -29.01 3.49 -10.19
C ASN A 178 -28.90 4.14 -8.82
N ASP A 179 -28.81 5.47 -8.80
CA ASP A 179 -28.71 6.29 -7.60
C ASP A 179 -27.50 5.95 -6.72
N VAL A 180 -26.32 5.77 -7.33
CA VAL A 180 -25.09 5.43 -6.62
C VAL A 180 -24.46 6.68 -6.03
N GLN A 181 -24.14 6.62 -4.74
CA GLN A 181 -23.40 7.63 -4.00
C GLN A 181 -22.09 7.04 -3.48
N VAL A 182 -20.97 7.72 -3.75
CA VAL A 182 -19.64 7.34 -3.28
C VAL A 182 -18.91 8.59 -2.85
N ARG A 183 -18.36 8.59 -1.65
CA ARG A 183 -17.50 9.65 -1.13
C ARG A 183 -16.13 9.06 -0.80
N LEU A 184 -15.10 9.75 -1.20
CA LEU A 184 -13.70 9.40 -0.96
C LEU A 184 -12.97 10.63 -0.42
N GLN A 185 -12.28 10.47 0.68
CA GLN A 185 -11.48 11.49 1.31
C GLN A 185 -9.98 11.26 1.05
N GLN A 186 -9.20 12.31 1.00
CA GLN A 186 -7.75 12.18 0.92
C GLN A 186 -7.21 11.43 2.14
N GLY A 187 -6.30 10.46 1.91
CA GLY A 187 -5.70 9.67 2.97
C GLY A 187 -6.56 8.51 3.49
N GLU A 188 -7.71 8.18 2.84
CA GLU A 188 -8.45 6.96 3.14
C GLU A 188 -8.43 5.98 1.98
N ILE A 189 -8.60 4.69 2.28
CA ILE A 189 -8.78 3.63 1.29
C ILE A 189 -10.21 3.11 1.38
N VAL A 190 -10.96 3.23 0.29
CA VAL A 190 -12.37 2.85 0.23
C VAL A 190 -12.57 1.73 -0.79
N GLY A 191 -13.25 0.66 -0.38
CA GLY A 191 -13.66 -0.42 -1.28
C GLY A 191 -14.97 -0.12 -1.99
N LEU A 192 -15.05 -0.44 -3.30
CA LEU A 192 -16.31 -0.54 -4.03
C LEU A 192 -16.49 -1.98 -4.47
N LEU A 193 -17.20 -2.77 -3.67
CA LEU A 193 -17.26 -4.21 -3.74
C LEU A 193 -18.64 -4.67 -4.22
N GLY A 194 -18.72 -5.89 -4.69
CA GLY A 194 -19.98 -6.48 -5.17
C GLY A 194 -19.74 -7.51 -6.27
N PRO A 195 -20.76 -8.30 -6.65
CA PRO A 195 -20.65 -9.33 -7.67
C PRO A 195 -20.38 -8.73 -9.06
N ASN A 196 -20.04 -9.62 -10.01
CA ASN A 196 -19.89 -9.23 -11.41
C ASN A 196 -21.21 -8.69 -11.96
N GLY A 197 -21.15 -7.60 -12.70
CA GLY A 197 -22.34 -6.92 -13.24
C GLY A 197 -23.07 -6.01 -12.25
N ALA A 198 -22.57 -5.82 -11.02
CA ALA A 198 -23.16 -4.90 -10.02
C ALA A 198 -23.05 -3.42 -10.40
N GLY A 199 -22.24 -3.05 -11.41
CA GLY A 199 -22.08 -1.66 -11.85
C GLY A 199 -20.79 -0.99 -11.40
N LYS A 200 -19.88 -1.70 -10.73
CA LYS A 200 -18.62 -1.15 -10.19
C LYS A 200 -17.78 -0.42 -11.23
N THR A 201 -17.34 -1.11 -12.29
CA THR A 201 -16.52 -0.55 -13.36
C THR A 201 -17.21 0.63 -14.07
N THR A 202 -18.56 0.55 -14.25
CA THR A 202 -19.33 1.66 -14.81
C THR A 202 -19.28 2.89 -13.89
N THR A 203 -19.38 2.69 -12.58
CA THR A 203 -19.25 3.77 -11.57
C THR A 203 -17.85 4.37 -11.60
N PHE A 204 -16.80 3.55 -11.65
CA PHE A 204 -15.42 4.00 -11.85
C PHE A 204 -15.28 4.85 -13.11
N TYR A 205 -15.77 4.38 -14.24
CA TYR A 205 -15.68 5.10 -15.51
C TYR A 205 -16.39 6.45 -15.48
N MET A 206 -17.49 6.57 -14.75
CA MET A 206 -18.14 7.86 -14.53
C MET A 206 -17.27 8.77 -13.66
N ILE A 207 -16.71 8.25 -12.55
CA ILE A 207 -15.89 9.04 -11.62
C ILE A 207 -14.59 9.52 -12.29
N VAL A 208 -13.92 8.69 -13.09
CA VAL A 208 -12.69 9.09 -13.80
C VAL A 208 -12.95 9.92 -15.07
N GLY A 209 -14.21 9.96 -15.56
CA GLY A 209 -14.60 10.77 -16.71
C GLY A 209 -14.40 10.12 -18.08
N ILE A 210 -14.35 8.78 -18.12
CA ILE A 210 -14.36 7.99 -19.37
C ILE A 210 -15.77 8.00 -19.97
N ILE A 211 -16.81 7.88 -19.14
CA ILE A 211 -18.21 8.00 -19.54
C ILE A 211 -18.90 9.06 -18.69
N GLN A 212 -19.98 9.65 -19.22
CA GLN A 212 -20.79 10.60 -18.48
C GLN A 212 -22.02 9.92 -17.86
N PRO A 213 -22.41 10.26 -16.63
CA PRO A 213 -23.68 9.84 -16.05
C PRO A 213 -24.85 10.49 -16.80
N GLN A 214 -26.01 9.84 -16.81
CA GLN A 214 -27.27 10.44 -17.29
C GLN A 214 -27.89 11.33 -16.24
N HIS A 215 -27.76 10.97 -14.95
CA HIS A 215 -28.19 11.77 -13.82
C HIS A 215 -27.12 11.69 -12.72
N GLY A 216 -27.21 12.61 -11.77
CA GLY A 216 -26.26 12.76 -10.71
C GLY A 216 -25.10 13.69 -11.05
N SER A 217 -24.20 13.85 -10.10
CA SER A 217 -23.06 14.76 -10.21
C SER A 217 -21.81 14.20 -9.56
N ILE A 218 -20.65 14.70 -9.97
CA ILE A 218 -19.33 14.33 -9.43
C ILE A 218 -18.62 15.61 -9.06
N HIS A 219 -18.18 15.68 -7.81
CA HIS A 219 -17.53 16.85 -7.23
C HIS A 219 -16.12 16.52 -6.75
N LEU A 220 -15.20 17.42 -7.00
CA LEU A 220 -13.89 17.46 -6.37
C LEU A 220 -13.85 18.70 -5.50
N ASP A 221 -13.90 18.53 -4.20
CA ASP A 221 -14.14 19.61 -3.24
C ASP A 221 -15.44 20.35 -3.55
N ALA A 222 -15.39 21.66 -3.76
CA ALA A 222 -16.55 22.47 -4.16
C ALA A 222 -16.83 22.47 -5.68
N ASP A 223 -15.92 21.94 -6.50
CA ASP A 223 -15.98 22.01 -7.94
C ASP A 223 -16.82 20.87 -8.54
N ASP A 224 -17.83 21.19 -9.33
CA ASP A 224 -18.53 20.21 -10.18
C ASP A 224 -17.65 19.82 -11.37
N ILE A 225 -17.22 18.55 -11.39
CA ILE A 225 -16.41 17.98 -12.47
C ILE A 225 -17.19 17.00 -13.35
N THR A 226 -18.51 16.94 -13.23
CA THR A 226 -19.38 15.94 -13.88
C THR A 226 -19.16 15.87 -15.38
N ARG A 227 -19.08 17.03 -16.07
CA ARG A 227 -18.88 17.10 -17.51
C ARG A 227 -17.42 17.19 -17.94
N MET A 228 -16.49 17.20 -16.96
CA MET A 228 -15.07 17.31 -17.24
C MET A 228 -14.52 15.99 -17.78
N PRO A 229 -13.82 15.99 -18.93
CA PRO A 229 -13.23 14.78 -19.50
C PRO A 229 -12.05 14.28 -18.66
N MET A 230 -11.73 12.98 -18.78
CA MET A 230 -10.73 12.28 -18.00
C MET A 230 -9.39 13.03 -17.90
N TYR A 231 -8.83 13.53 -19.00
CA TYR A 231 -7.52 14.20 -18.99
C TYR A 231 -7.51 15.49 -18.15
N LYS A 232 -8.64 16.20 -18.05
CA LYS A 232 -8.76 17.38 -17.18
C LYS A 232 -8.89 16.98 -15.73
N ARG A 233 -9.59 15.87 -15.44
CA ARG A 233 -9.68 15.31 -14.06
C ARG A 233 -8.32 14.81 -13.61
N ALA A 234 -7.54 14.17 -14.48
CA ALA A 234 -6.17 13.75 -14.19
C ALA A 234 -5.27 14.93 -13.80
N ARG A 235 -5.37 16.06 -14.50
CA ARG A 235 -4.64 17.30 -14.14
C ARG A 235 -5.09 17.93 -12.84
N ARG A 236 -6.28 17.59 -12.33
CA ARG A 236 -6.79 18.00 -11.02
C ARG A 236 -6.44 17.02 -9.90
N GLY A 237 -5.70 15.97 -10.22
CA GLY A 237 -5.20 15.00 -9.24
C GLY A 237 -6.06 13.74 -9.10
N ILE A 238 -6.82 13.33 -10.12
CA ILE A 238 -7.53 12.05 -10.13
C ILE A 238 -6.76 11.06 -11.01
N GLY A 239 -5.99 10.16 -10.40
CA GLY A 239 -5.28 9.07 -11.06
C GLY A 239 -6.20 7.87 -11.31
N TYR A 240 -5.91 7.10 -12.36
CA TYR A 240 -6.66 5.90 -12.69
C TYR A 240 -5.73 4.75 -13.10
N LEU A 241 -5.94 3.60 -12.49
CA LEU A 241 -5.30 2.34 -12.84
C LEU A 241 -6.38 1.40 -13.37
N SER A 242 -6.34 1.12 -14.67
CA SER A 242 -7.31 0.25 -15.35
C SER A 242 -7.07 -1.22 -15.02
N GLN A 243 -8.12 -2.02 -15.19
CA GLN A 243 -8.05 -3.48 -15.15
C GLN A 243 -7.14 -4.02 -16.26
N GLU A 244 -7.26 -3.46 -17.48
CA GLU A 244 -6.41 -3.87 -18.60
C GLU A 244 -5.02 -3.24 -18.50
N PRO A 245 -3.94 -3.98 -18.89
CA PRO A 245 -2.59 -3.48 -18.88
C PRO A 245 -2.42 -2.22 -19.73
N SER A 246 -1.90 -1.14 -19.13
CA SER A 246 -1.76 0.17 -19.77
C SER A 246 -0.32 0.55 -20.12
N ILE A 247 0.65 -0.34 -19.90
CA ILE A 247 2.07 -0.06 -20.15
C ILE A 247 2.43 -0.01 -21.64
N PHE A 248 3.44 0.79 -21.97
CA PHE A 248 4.06 0.76 -23.30
C PHE A 248 5.00 -0.43 -23.42
N ARG A 249 4.50 -1.54 -23.91
CA ARG A 249 5.17 -2.85 -23.89
C ARG A 249 6.57 -2.87 -24.50
N LYS A 250 6.82 -2.06 -25.55
CA LYS A 250 8.13 -1.99 -26.27
C LYS A 250 9.13 -1.02 -25.62
N LEU A 251 8.67 -0.17 -24.68
CA LEU A 251 9.54 0.74 -23.94
C LEU A 251 10.18 0.03 -22.75
N SER A 252 11.30 0.55 -22.26
CA SER A 252 11.88 0.13 -20.98
C SER A 252 11.00 0.60 -19.80
N VAL A 253 11.29 0.10 -18.61
CA VAL A 253 10.66 0.59 -17.37
C VAL A 253 10.89 2.09 -17.22
N GLU A 254 12.14 2.54 -17.37
CA GLU A 254 12.51 3.95 -17.33
C GLU A 254 11.76 4.78 -18.38
N ASP A 255 11.76 4.33 -19.64
CA ASP A 255 11.08 5.05 -20.73
C ASP A 255 9.56 5.14 -20.50
N ASN A 256 8.95 4.12 -19.89
CA ASN A 256 7.53 4.14 -19.51
C ASN A 256 7.19 5.25 -18.52
N ILE A 257 8.07 5.51 -17.57
CA ILE A 257 7.91 6.58 -16.57
C ILE A 257 8.23 7.94 -17.21
N LEU A 258 9.33 8.03 -17.95
CA LEU A 258 9.76 9.24 -18.66
C LEU A 258 8.69 9.74 -19.62
N ALA A 259 8.02 8.86 -20.37
CA ALA A 259 6.95 9.23 -21.29
C ALA A 259 5.82 10.04 -20.64
N ILE A 260 5.54 9.80 -19.34
CA ILE A 260 4.56 10.59 -18.60
C ILE A 260 5.19 11.84 -18.00
N LEU A 261 6.41 11.74 -17.43
CA LEU A 261 7.13 12.88 -16.88
C LEU A 261 7.36 13.98 -17.92
N GLU A 262 7.54 13.63 -19.20
CA GLU A 262 7.73 14.57 -20.32
C GLU A 262 6.48 15.39 -20.64
N THR A 263 5.30 14.92 -20.24
CA THR A 263 4.05 15.68 -20.42
C THR A 263 3.85 16.76 -19.34
N LEU A 264 4.68 16.74 -18.28
CA LEU A 264 4.57 17.70 -17.17
C LEU A 264 5.41 18.94 -17.43
N PRO A 265 4.97 20.12 -16.98
CA PRO A 265 5.72 21.38 -17.11
C PRO A 265 6.81 21.48 -16.03
N ILE A 266 7.76 20.55 -16.03
CA ILE A 266 8.88 20.47 -15.08
C ILE A 266 10.22 20.50 -15.82
N THR A 267 11.27 20.94 -15.12
CA THR A 267 12.62 21.00 -15.68
C THR A 267 13.19 19.60 -15.95
N LYS A 268 14.27 19.54 -16.71
CA LYS A 268 14.96 18.28 -17.01
C LYS A 268 15.57 17.66 -15.74
N GLU A 269 16.05 18.49 -14.85
CA GLU A 269 16.64 18.13 -13.57
C GLU A 269 15.58 17.54 -12.64
N GLU A 270 14.43 18.22 -12.49
CA GLU A 270 13.29 17.72 -11.72
C GLU A 270 12.75 16.40 -12.28
N ARG A 271 12.67 16.27 -13.61
CA ARG A 271 12.24 15.05 -14.27
C ARG A 271 13.14 13.87 -13.89
N ARG A 272 14.47 14.09 -13.90
CA ARG A 272 15.44 13.08 -13.54
C ARG A 272 15.35 12.70 -12.06
N ALA A 273 15.24 13.69 -11.19
CA ALA A 273 15.07 13.44 -9.74
C ALA A 273 13.80 12.66 -9.43
N ARG A 274 12.65 13.03 -10.05
CA ARG A 274 11.39 12.30 -9.88
C ARG A 274 11.45 10.88 -10.44
N LEU A 275 12.12 10.67 -11.55
CA LEU A 275 12.32 9.33 -12.12
C LEU A 275 13.06 8.43 -11.12
N GLU A 276 14.18 8.90 -10.58
CA GLU A 276 14.97 8.11 -9.60
C GLU A 276 14.12 7.81 -8.35
N ALA A 277 13.42 8.81 -7.81
CA ALA A 277 12.57 8.62 -6.64
C ALA A 277 11.46 7.58 -6.88
N LEU A 278 10.79 7.60 -8.03
CA LEU A 278 9.73 6.67 -8.37
C LEU A 278 10.25 5.24 -8.59
N LEU A 279 11.43 5.09 -9.20
CA LEU A 279 12.08 3.79 -9.39
C LEU A 279 12.49 3.15 -8.06
N ASP A 280 12.99 3.95 -7.13
CA ASP A 280 13.37 3.49 -5.79
C ASP A 280 12.14 3.16 -4.93
N GLU A 281 11.14 4.04 -4.93
CA GLU A 281 9.94 3.94 -4.09
C GLU A 281 9.17 2.64 -4.32
N LEU A 282 9.00 2.23 -5.58
CA LEU A 282 8.26 1.02 -5.93
C LEU A 282 9.17 -0.18 -6.21
N SER A 283 10.44 -0.09 -5.80
CA SER A 283 11.42 -1.18 -5.87
C SER A 283 11.57 -1.80 -7.27
N ILE A 284 11.50 -0.95 -8.31
CA ILE A 284 11.65 -1.37 -9.72
C ILE A 284 12.93 -0.83 -10.39
N LYS A 285 13.82 -0.21 -9.63
CA LYS A 285 15.07 0.37 -10.14
C LYS A 285 15.99 -0.64 -10.81
N HIS A 286 16.05 -1.85 -10.29
CA HIS A 286 16.83 -2.95 -10.86
C HIS A 286 16.32 -3.39 -12.24
N LEU A 287 15.06 -3.07 -12.57
CA LEU A 287 14.41 -3.37 -13.85
C LEU A 287 14.45 -2.20 -14.84
N ARG A 288 15.09 -1.05 -14.49
CA ARG A 288 14.98 0.19 -15.25
C ARG A 288 15.19 0.08 -16.75
N HIS A 289 16.13 -0.77 -17.18
CA HIS A 289 16.45 -1.00 -18.59
C HIS A 289 15.70 -2.18 -19.21
N SER A 290 14.97 -2.97 -18.40
CA SER A 290 14.18 -4.10 -18.87
C SER A 290 13.01 -3.61 -19.73
N LYS A 291 12.74 -4.29 -20.83
CA LYS A 291 11.56 -3.99 -21.67
C LYS A 291 10.29 -4.43 -20.94
N ALA A 292 9.25 -3.61 -20.99
CA ALA A 292 8.02 -3.84 -20.23
C ALA A 292 7.29 -5.14 -20.61
N TYR A 293 7.50 -5.68 -21.81
CA TYR A 293 6.94 -6.99 -22.19
C TYR A 293 7.60 -8.17 -21.48
N ALA A 294 8.82 -7.99 -20.94
CA ALA A 294 9.57 -9.03 -20.24
C ALA A 294 9.26 -9.10 -18.73
N LEU A 295 8.48 -8.15 -18.22
CA LEU A 295 8.12 -8.08 -16.81
C LEU A 295 7.12 -9.18 -16.42
N SER A 296 7.29 -9.73 -15.22
CA SER A 296 6.28 -10.56 -14.55
C SER A 296 4.96 -9.79 -14.31
N GLY A 297 3.90 -10.48 -13.91
CA GLY A 297 2.60 -9.84 -13.61
C GLY A 297 2.71 -8.79 -12.52
N GLY A 298 3.37 -9.11 -11.42
CA GLY A 298 3.57 -8.21 -10.29
C GLY A 298 4.46 -7.00 -10.63
N GLU A 299 5.59 -7.21 -11.31
CA GLU A 299 6.48 -6.13 -11.76
C GLU A 299 5.78 -5.18 -12.74
N ARG A 300 4.97 -5.75 -13.64
CA ARG A 300 4.13 -4.97 -14.55
C ARG A 300 3.15 -4.11 -13.79
N ARG A 301 2.47 -4.68 -12.80
CA ARG A 301 1.49 -3.94 -11.98
C ARG A 301 2.16 -2.84 -11.17
N ARG A 302 3.35 -3.09 -10.62
CA ARG A 302 4.16 -2.03 -9.97
C ARG A 302 4.50 -0.90 -10.94
N LEU A 303 4.93 -1.20 -12.16
CA LEU A 303 5.20 -0.19 -13.18
C LEU A 303 3.95 0.63 -13.54
N GLU A 304 2.78 0.00 -13.65
CA GLU A 304 1.50 0.68 -13.93
C GLU A 304 1.13 1.65 -12.79
N ILE A 305 1.26 1.21 -11.54
CA ILE A 305 1.05 2.07 -10.37
C ILE A 305 2.06 3.23 -10.38
N THR A 306 3.34 2.97 -10.63
CA THR A 306 4.39 3.99 -10.74
C THR A 306 3.98 5.07 -11.75
N ARG A 307 3.55 4.67 -12.93
CA ARG A 307 3.12 5.60 -13.98
C ARG A 307 1.92 6.46 -13.55
N ALA A 308 0.97 5.87 -12.84
CA ALA A 308 -0.18 6.62 -12.32
C ALA A 308 0.23 7.62 -11.24
N LEU A 309 1.29 7.33 -10.47
CA LEU A 309 1.82 8.22 -9.44
C LEU A 309 2.68 9.36 -9.96
N VAL A 310 3.16 9.30 -11.22
CA VAL A 310 3.97 10.36 -11.86
C VAL A 310 3.30 11.74 -11.75
N THR A 311 1.97 11.80 -11.87
CA THR A 311 1.20 13.05 -11.83
C THR A 311 0.90 13.54 -10.42
N GLN A 312 1.41 12.87 -9.38
CA GLN A 312 1.17 13.17 -7.96
C GLN A 312 -0.33 13.35 -7.65
N PRO A 313 -1.14 12.32 -7.88
CA PRO A 313 -2.57 12.42 -7.71
C PRO A 313 -2.99 12.62 -6.25
N LYS A 314 -4.08 13.35 -6.02
CA LYS A 314 -4.77 13.42 -4.72
C LYS A 314 -5.62 12.17 -4.46
N PHE A 315 -6.12 11.56 -5.54
CA PHE A 315 -6.99 10.39 -5.52
C PHE A 315 -6.53 9.38 -6.55
N MET A 316 -6.54 8.09 -6.18
CA MET A 316 -6.24 6.97 -7.06
C MET A 316 -7.46 6.07 -7.17
N MET A 317 -7.88 5.83 -8.39
CA MET A 317 -8.96 4.90 -8.72
C MET A 317 -8.33 3.60 -9.24
N LEU A 318 -8.43 2.51 -8.48
CA LEU A 318 -7.81 1.21 -8.78
C LEU A 318 -8.89 0.19 -9.16
N ASP A 319 -8.98 -0.13 -10.46
CA ASP A 319 -9.96 -1.10 -10.96
C ASP A 319 -9.30 -2.47 -11.08
N GLU A 320 -9.71 -3.40 -10.22
CA GLU A 320 -9.19 -4.76 -10.08
C GLU A 320 -7.65 -4.84 -10.05
N PRO A 321 -6.99 -4.18 -9.08
CA PRO A 321 -5.52 -4.12 -9.04
C PRO A 321 -4.84 -5.47 -8.81
N PHE A 322 -5.54 -6.46 -8.27
CA PHE A 322 -5.02 -7.80 -7.98
C PHE A 322 -5.31 -8.82 -9.09
N ALA A 323 -6.07 -8.42 -10.14
CA ALA A 323 -6.44 -9.33 -11.21
C ALA A 323 -5.22 -9.80 -12.02
N GLY A 324 -5.08 -11.12 -12.19
CA GLY A 324 -4.00 -11.70 -12.98
C GLY A 324 -2.61 -11.58 -12.36
N VAL A 325 -2.53 -11.28 -11.08
CA VAL A 325 -1.28 -11.22 -10.31
C VAL A 325 -1.16 -12.51 -9.48
N ASP A 326 0.07 -13.03 -9.36
CA ASP A 326 0.32 -14.19 -8.50
C ASP A 326 0.15 -13.84 -7.01
N PRO A 327 -0.20 -14.82 -6.15
CA PRO A 327 -0.51 -14.57 -4.75
C PRO A 327 0.63 -13.89 -3.95
N ILE A 328 1.89 -14.13 -4.32
CA ILE A 328 3.04 -13.51 -3.65
C ILE A 328 3.09 -12.02 -3.99
N ALA A 329 2.95 -11.69 -5.27
CA ALA A 329 2.96 -10.30 -5.72
C ALA A 329 1.70 -9.50 -5.32
N VAL A 330 0.59 -10.17 -4.97
CA VAL A 330 -0.59 -9.49 -4.42
C VAL A 330 -0.27 -8.78 -3.12
N HIS A 331 0.46 -9.42 -2.22
CA HIS A 331 0.87 -8.79 -0.95
C HIS A 331 1.71 -7.53 -1.15
N ASP A 332 2.63 -7.57 -2.12
CA ASP A 332 3.44 -6.39 -2.48
C ASP A 332 2.54 -5.23 -2.96
N ILE A 333 1.54 -5.55 -3.80
CA ILE A 333 0.60 -4.53 -4.29
C ILE A 333 -0.27 -4.00 -3.15
N GLN A 334 -0.74 -4.85 -2.24
CA GLN A 334 -1.46 -4.43 -1.04
C GLN A 334 -0.61 -3.45 -0.21
N THR A 335 0.66 -3.76 0.01
CA THR A 335 1.60 -2.89 0.72
C THR A 335 1.78 -1.54 0.03
N ILE A 336 1.92 -1.53 -1.30
CA ILE A 336 2.00 -0.30 -2.08
C ILE A 336 0.71 0.52 -1.92
N VAL A 337 -0.46 -0.11 -2.06
CA VAL A 337 -1.75 0.58 -1.95
C VAL A 337 -1.97 1.14 -0.54
N ALA A 338 -1.63 0.36 0.51
CA ALA A 338 -1.66 0.82 1.88
C ALA A 338 -0.71 2.02 2.11
N GLY A 339 0.47 2.00 1.46
CA GLY A 339 1.42 3.11 1.48
C GLY A 339 0.87 4.41 0.87
N LEU A 340 -0.05 4.35 -0.08
CA LEU A 340 -0.66 5.55 -0.68
C LEU A 340 -1.44 6.37 0.35
N ARG A 341 -2.08 5.73 1.32
CA ARG A 341 -2.76 6.39 2.45
C ARG A 341 -1.80 7.27 3.24
N HIS A 342 -0.61 6.78 3.57
CA HIS A 342 0.41 7.53 4.31
C HIS A 342 0.95 8.73 3.53
N ARG A 343 0.81 8.71 2.21
CA ARG A 343 1.13 9.86 1.33
C ARG A 343 -0.01 10.86 1.22
N GLY A 344 -1.10 10.67 1.95
CA GLY A 344 -2.29 11.51 1.86
C GLY A 344 -3.05 11.32 0.54
N ILE A 345 -2.91 10.19 -0.15
CA ILE A 345 -3.66 9.87 -1.37
C ILE A 345 -4.91 9.09 -0.97
N GLY A 346 -6.09 9.59 -1.37
CA GLY A 346 -7.33 8.83 -1.23
C GLY A 346 -7.42 7.73 -2.30
N VAL A 347 -7.77 6.52 -1.92
CA VAL A 347 -7.83 5.38 -2.85
C VAL A 347 -9.25 4.82 -2.91
N LEU A 348 -9.82 4.73 -4.12
CA LEU A 348 -11.01 3.92 -4.36
C LEU A 348 -10.56 2.65 -5.10
N ILE A 349 -10.84 1.50 -4.52
CA ILE A 349 -10.45 0.20 -5.06
C ILE A 349 -11.67 -0.67 -5.33
N SER A 350 -11.73 -1.28 -6.52
CA SER A 350 -12.65 -2.38 -6.81
C SER A 350 -11.84 -3.65 -7.04
N ASP A 351 -12.31 -4.76 -6.51
CA ASP A 351 -11.76 -6.07 -6.84
C ASP A 351 -12.82 -7.15 -6.66
N HIS A 352 -12.61 -8.28 -7.32
CA HIS A 352 -13.42 -9.48 -7.12
C HIS A 352 -12.88 -10.34 -5.97
N ASN A 353 -11.62 -10.14 -5.57
CA ASN A 353 -11.03 -10.79 -4.40
C ASN A 353 -11.35 -9.98 -3.15
N VAL A 354 -12.47 -10.34 -2.54
CA VAL A 354 -13.04 -9.62 -1.40
C VAL A 354 -12.09 -9.58 -0.22
N GLU A 355 -11.52 -10.74 0.13
CA GLU A 355 -10.67 -10.89 1.30
C GLU A 355 -9.44 -10.00 1.21
N GLN A 356 -8.71 -10.06 0.08
CA GLN A 356 -7.53 -9.23 -0.16
C GLN A 356 -7.85 -7.74 -0.13
N THR A 357 -9.04 -7.35 -0.56
CA THR A 357 -9.47 -5.96 -0.53
C THR A 357 -9.84 -5.51 0.88
N LEU A 358 -10.59 -6.33 1.62
CA LEU A 358 -10.98 -6.02 3.00
C LEU A 358 -9.79 -5.88 3.95
N ASP A 359 -8.66 -6.51 3.65
CA ASP A 359 -7.44 -6.40 4.45
C ASP A 359 -6.81 -4.99 4.44
N ILE A 360 -7.09 -4.18 3.43
CA ILE A 360 -6.43 -2.88 3.23
C ILE A 360 -7.34 -1.67 3.25
N VAL A 361 -8.67 -1.87 3.16
CA VAL A 361 -9.63 -0.74 3.14
C VAL A 361 -10.05 -0.33 4.54
N ASP A 362 -10.31 0.97 4.72
CA ASP A 362 -10.86 1.51 5.97
C ASP A 362 -12.37 1.25 6.07
N ARG A 363 -13.07 1.34 4.92
CA ARG A 363 -14.51 1.09 4.76
C ARG A 363 -14.82 0.70 3.32
N ALA A 364 -16.02 0.18 3.10
CA ALA A 364 -16.43 -0.16 1.74
C ALA A 364 -17.91 0.12 1.49
N TYR A 365 -18.23 0.20 0.19
CA TYR A 365 -19.58 0.21 -0.35
C TYR A 365 -19.84 -1.15 -1.01
N ILE A 366 -20.94 -1.79 -0.65
CA ILE A 366 -21.37 -3.05 -1.27
C ILE A 366 -22.42 -2.74 -2.33
N MET A 367 -22.03 -2.93 -3.59
CA MET A 367 -22.92 -2.75 -4.74
C MET A 367 -23.62 -4.06 -5.11
N PHE A 368 -24.90 -3.96 -5.36
CA PHE A 368 -25.70 -5.06 -5.89
C PHE A 368 -26.79 -4.50 -6.81
N ASP A 369 -26.95 -5.09 -7.98
CA ASP A 369 -27.93 -4.67 -9.03
C ASP A 369 -27.96 -3.16 -9.29
N GLY A 370 -26.78 -2.58 -9.48
CA GLY A 370 -26.59 -1.18 -9.82
C GLY A 370 -26.76 -0.18 -8.68
N GLN A 371 -26.96 -0.62 -7.45
CA GLN A 371 -27.16 0.22 -6.27
C GLN A 371 -26.13 -0.10 -5.17
N VAL A 372 -25.81 0.89 -4.35
CA VAL A 372 -25.15 0.66 -3.06
C VAL A 372 -26.22 0.16 -2.09
N LYS A 373 -26.05 -1.06 -1.58
CA LYS A 373 -26.98 -1.67 -0.63
C LYS A 373 -26.57 -1.39 0.82
N VAL A 374 -25.27 -1.56 1.09
CA VAL A 374 -24.71 -1.36 2.43
C VAL A 374 -23.40 -0.60 2.29
N SER A 375 -23.08 0.24 3.25
CA SER A 375 -21.77 0.90 3.36
C SER A 375 -21.39 1.04 4.83
N GLY A 376 -20.11 0.87 5.15
CA GLY A 376 -19.61 0.96 6.49
C GLY A 376 -18.15 0.56 6.60
N THR A 377 -17.61 0.54 7.80
CA THR A 377 -16.30 0.00 8.11
C THR A 377 -16.26 -1.50 7.79
N VAL A 378 -15.05 -2.05 7.60
CA VAL A 378 -14.90 -3.49 7.33
C VAL A 378 -15.61 -4.34 8.39
N ARG A 379 -15.49 -3.95 9.66
CA ARG A 379 -16.14 -4.63 10.77
C ARG A 379 -17.66 -4.61 10.63
N GLU A 380 -18.27 -3.44 10.42
CA GLU A 380 -19.73 -3.31 10.25
C GLU A 380 -20.22 -4.19 9.11
N LEU A 381 -19.52 -4.22 7.98
CA LEU A 381 -19.89 -5.03 6.82
C LEU A 381 -19.78 -6.54 7.07
N VAL A 382 -18.78 -6.99 7.82
CA VAL A 382 -18.58 -8.41 8.16
C VAL A 382 -19.69 -8.93 9.10
N PHE A 383 -20.19 -8.07 10.00
CA PHE A 383 -21.24 -8.43 10.93
C PHE A 383 -22.65 -8.15 10.38
N ASP A 384 -22.77 -7.55 9.20
CA ASP A 384 -24.04 -7.34 8.52
C ASP A 384 -24.54 -8.63 7.84
N ASP A 385 -25.74 -9.07 8.20
CA ASP A 385 -26.32 -10.31 7.69
C ASP A 385 -26.79 -10.19 6.22
N GLU A 386 -27.14 -8.98 5.77
CA GLU A 386 -27.49 -8.74 4.37
C GLU A 386 -26.23 -8.86 3.50
N VAL A 387 -25.10 -8.25 3.89
CA VAL A 387 -23.80 -8.37 3.22
C VAL A 387 -23.34 -9.82 3.16
N SER A 388 -23.49 -10.56 4.26
CA SER A 388 -23.18 -11.99 4.30
C SER A 388 -24.00 -12.77 3.27
N ARG A 389 -25.31 -12.50 3.16
CA ARG A 389 -26.23 -13.21 2.28
C ARG A 389 -26.01 -12.88 0.81
N ILE A 390 -25.81 -11.59 0.46
CA ILE A 390 -25.78 -11.15 -0.95
C ILE A 390 -24.39 -11.17 -1.57
N TYR A 391 -23.31 -11.17 -0.75
CA TYR A 391 -21.96 -10.98 -1.28
C TYR A 391 -20.88 -11.86 -0.65
N LEU A 392 -20.67 -11.83 0.69
CA LEU A 392 -19.55 -12.55 1.32
C LEU A 392 -19.73 -14.07 1.33
N GLY A 393 -20.99 -14.53 1.49
CA GLY A 393 -21.32 -15.92 1.71
C GLY A 393 -20.95 -16.42 3.12
N PRO A 394 -21.52 -17.58 3.55
CA PRO A 394 -21.42 -18.02 4.94
C PRO A 394 -19.99 -18.38 5.38
N THR A 395 -19.21 -19.00 4.49
CA THR A 395 -17.86 -19.48 4.82
C THR A 395 -16.89 -18.33 5.05
N LEU A 396 -16.84 -17.32 4.16
CA LEU A 396 -15.97 -16.17 4.31
C LEU A 396 -16.41 -15.32 5.50
N THR A 397 -17.72 -15.11 5.67
CA THR A 397 -18.26 -14.37 6.82
C THR A 397 -17.85 -14.99 8.14
N ALA A 398 -17.99 -16.33 8.29
CA ALA A 398 -17.60 -17.02 9.52
C ALA A 398 -16.11 -16.83 9.84
N ARG A 399 -15.24 -16.95 8.83
CA ARG A 399 -13.79 -16.75 8.97
C ARG A 399 -13.44 -15.33 9.38
N LEU A 400 -14.03 -14.33 8.72
CA LEU A 400 -13.79 -12.93 9.04
C LEU A 400 -14.32 -12.55 10.42
N ARG A 401 -15.53 -13.02 10.79
CA ARG A 401 -16.09 -12.79 12.14
C ARG A 401 -15.21 -13.37 13.23
N THR A 402 -14.67 -14.59 13.04
CA THR A 402 -13.70 -15.18 13.98
C THR A 402 -12.45 -14.33 14.15
N ARG A 403 -11.89 -13.81 13.04
CA ARG A 403 -10.72 -12.92 13.07
C ARG A 403 -11.00 -11.65 13.87
N PHE A 404 -12.09 -10.94 13.60
CA PHE A 404 -12.44 -9.70 14.30
C PHE A 404 -12.84 -9.92 15.77
N SER A 405 -13.43 -11.08 16.11
CA SER A 405 -13.72 -11.43 17.51
C SER A 405 -12.44 -11.76 18.30
N ALA A 406 -11.43 -12.34 17.65
CA ALA A 406 -10.15 -12.63 18.27
C ALA A 406 -9.35 -11.34 18.57
N GLU A 407 -9.46 -10.32 17.72
CA GLU A 407 -8.83 -9.01 17.92
C GLU A 407 -9.42 -8.26 19.15
N GLU A 408 -10.67 -8.49 19.51
CA GLU A 408 -11.30 -7.91 20.73
C GLU A 408 -10.85 -8.55 22.03
N HIS A 409 -10.36 -9.79 22.00
CA HIS A 409 -9.97 -10.55 23.19
C HIS A 409 -8.45 -10.64 23.33
N ALA A 410 -7.70 -9.96 22.48
CA ALA A 410 -6.27 -9.80 22.64
C ALA A 410 -6.00 -8.76 23.74
N PRO A 411 -5.33 -9.13 24.86
CA PRO A 411 -5.11 -8.28 26.03
C PRO A 411 -4.20 -7.09 25.72
#